data_eaea723288d0106374a112aecdab716b
#
_entry.id   eaea723288d0106374a112aecdab716b
#
_cell.length_a   1.000
_cell.length_b   1.000
_cell.length_c   1.000
_cell.angle_alpha   90.00
_cell.angle_beta   90.00
_cell.angle_gamma   90.00
#
_symmetry.space_group_name_H-M   'P 1'
#
loop_
_entity.id
_entity.type
_entity.pdbx_description
1 polymer ?
#
loop_
_entity_poly.entity_id
_entity_poly.type
_entity_poly.pdbx_seq_one_letter_code
_entity_poly.pdbx_strand_id
1 'polypeptide(L)'
;MKESYKSTTRGAIYRKSRYRITAFCALVTGLVLLIAFAVAWQAARRQMSNADESLFLSQCQTVTAYVSSPYGVDTQTVLQFAGQNQLAVAVVDGGTLLTFVPDLQKETLTQLLASVQASAIGRGLYSSAAQSGNFMVQSAGQNWRCFLQGQAMSTTQWCNILVMQPVTVHSAEVLRLLAVYAAAFMLGWAALILMSAILARFAVRPIEQAQTEQIRFLASASHELKTPLAVISTSADLLKQKSQDLAEPCHLIQQQTRQMGRLIDDMLVLTNS
;
A
#
# COMPACT_ATOMS: atom_id res chain seq x y z
N MET A 1 -49.06 -2.62 -17.69
CA MET A 1 -47.94 -1.93 -18.35
C MET A 1 -47.17 -0.95 -17.45
N LYS A 2 -47.80 -0.29 -16.45
CA LYS A 2 -47.13 0.64 -15.48
C LYS A 2 -46.30 -0.04 -14.38
N GLU A 3 -46.56 -1.29 -14.02
CA GLU A 3 -45.80 -1.99 -12.96
C GLU A 3 -44.44 -2.50 -13.42
N SER A 4 -44.31 -2.93 -14.69
CA SER A 4 -43.02 -3.38 -15.25
C SER A 4 -41.99 -2.26 -15.34
N TYR A 5 -42.40 -1.03 -15.56
CA TYR A 5 -41.53 0.15 -15.63
C TYR A 5 -41.00 0.57 -14.24
N LYS A 6 -41.78 0.41 -13.16
CA LYS A 6 -41.37 0.72 -11.79
C LYS A 6 -40.34 -0.27 -11.22
N SER A 7 -40.41 -1.55 -11.61
CA SER A 7 -39.49 -2.58 -11.16
C SER A 7 -38.08 -2.40 -11.75
N THR A 8 -37.99 -1.98 -13.01
CA THR A 8 -36.74 -1.75 -13.72
C THR A 8 -35.98 -0.53 -13.17
N THR A 9 -36.69 0.53 -12.80
CA THR A 9 -36.08 1.76 -12.26
C THR A 9 -35.56 1.56 -10.82
N ARG A 10 -36.23 0.74 -10.01
CA ARG A 10 -35.81 0.40 -8.65
C ARG A 10 -34.55 -0.45 -8.61
N GLY A 11 -34.47 -1.49 -9.45
CA GLY A 11 -33.26 -2.31 -9.57
C GLY A 11 -32.02 -1.51 -10.00
N ALA A 12 -32.22 -0.45 -10.78
CA ALA A 12 -31.14 0.46 -11.18
C ALA A 12 -30.65 1.33 -10.01
N ILE A 13 -31.51 1.78 -9.13
CA ILE A 13 -31.17 2.61 -7.97
C ILE A 13 -30.34 1.80 -6.96
N TYR A 14 -30.73 0.58 -6.64
CA TYR A 14 -30.01 -0.30 -5.72
C TYR A 14 -28.66 -0.75 -6.29
N ARG A 15 -28.59 -1.02 -7.60
CA ARG A 15 -27.32 -1.31 -8.29
C ARG A 15 -26.35 -0.13 -8.20
N LYS A 16 -26.86 1.10 -8.35
CA LYS A 16 -26.09 2.33 -8.22
C LYS A 16 -25.59 2.55 -6.77
N SER A 17 -26.43 2.25 -5.78
CA SER A 17 -26.06 2.34 -4.35
C SER A 17 -24.98 1.30 -3.99
N ARG A 18 -25.13 0.04 -4.41
CA ARG A 18 -24.11 -1.01 -4.23
C ARG A 18 -22.79 -0.61 -4.84
N TYR A 19 -22.80 -0.09 -6.08
CA TYR A 19 -21.60 0.35 -6.76
C TYR A 19 -20.91 1.50 -6.01
N ARG A 20 -21.67 2.47 -5.50
CA ARG A 20 -21.11 3.58 -4.71
C ARG A 20 -20.45 3.11 -3.42
N ILE A 21 -21.10 2.20 -2.69
CA ILE A 21 -20.55 1.64 -1.44
C ILE A 21 -19.27 0.85 -1.76
N THR A 22 -19.30 -0.03 -2.77
CA THR A 22 -18.12 -0.81 -3.17
C THR A 22 -16.98 0.08 -3.64
N ALA A 23 -17.28 1.12 -4.44
CA ALA A 23 -16.29 2.06 -4.93
C ALA A 23 -15.66 2.88 -3.77
N PHE A 24 -16.47 3.32 -2.82
CA PHE A 24 -15.98 4.05 -1.64
C PHE A 24 -15.08 3.16 -0.77
N CYS A 25 -15.51 1.93 -0.48
CA CYS A 25 -14.68 0.97 0.25
C CYS A 25 -13.38 0.64 -0.49
N ALA A 26 -13.45 0.43 -1.81
CA ALA A 26 -12.27 0.16 -2.64
C ALA A 26 -11.29 1.34 -2.66
N LEU A 27 -11.80 2.57 -2.67
CA LEU A 27 -10.97 3.78 -2.62
C LEU A 27 -10.27 3.91 -1.27
N VAL A 28 -11.01 3.77 -0.17
CA VAL A 28 -10.44 3.89 1.19
C VAL A 28 -9.41 2.78 1.45
N THR A 29 -9.76 1.53 1.13
CA THR A 29 -8.83 0.40 1.30
C THR A 29 -7.63 0.49 0.36
N GLY A 30 -7.82 0.97 -0.87
CA GLY A 30 -6.75 1.24 -1.83
C GLY A 30 -5.78 2.29 -1.32
N LEU A 31 -6.28 3.37 -0.72
CA LEU A 31 -5.45 4.43 -0.12
C LEU A 31 -4.60 3.89 1.04
N VAL A 32 -5.22 3.12 1.94
CA VAL A 32 -4.50 2.50 3.07
C VAL A 32 -3.40 1.55 2.58
N LEU A 33 -3.72 0.69 1.60
CA LEU A 33 -2.74 -0.20 1.00
C LEU A 33 -1.60 0.55 0.30
N LEU A 34 -1.90 1.67 -0.38
CA LEU A 34 -0.89 2.48 -1.05
C LEU A 34 0.09 3.09 -0.04
N ILE A 35 -0.41 3.59 1.09
CA ILE A 35 0.43 4.09 2.18
C ILE A 35 1.30 2.97 2.75
N ALA A 36 0.70 1.80 3.03
CA ALA A 36 1.44 0.65 3.53
C ALA A 36 2.53 0.18 2.54
N PHE A 37 2.22 0.18 1.24
CA PHE A 37 3.17 -0.12 0.18
C PHE A 37 4.32 0.90 0.15
N ALA A 38 4.03 2.20 0.23
CA ALA A 38 5.05 3.24 0.23
C ALA A 38 6.00 3.11 1.42
N VAL A 39 5.47 2.82 2.61
CA VAL A 39 6.26 2.58 3.84
C VAL A 39 7.14 1.33 3.69
N ALA A 40 6.55 0.22 3.23
CA ALA A 40 7.28 -1.03 3.01
C ALA A 40 8.40 -0.88 1.97
N TRP A 41 8.11 -0.19 0.86
CA TRP A 41 9.09 0.14 -0.16
C TRP A 41 10.25 0.98 0.38
N GLN A 42 9.93 2.02 1.14
CA GLN A 42 10.95 2.88 1.76
C GLN A 42 11.81 2.10 2.77
N ALA A 43 11.21 1.21 3.56
CA ALA A 43 11.91 0.34 4.49
C ALA A 43 12.84 -0.64 3.76
N ALA A 44 12.35 -1.32 2.72
CA ALA A 44 13.13 -2.24 1.90
C ALA A 44 14.33 -1.54 1.24
N ARG A 45 14.11 -0.34 0.70
CA ARG A 45 15.17 0.46 0.06
C ARG A 45 16.24 0.89 1.07
N ARG A 46 15.86 1.29 2.28
CA ARG A 46 16.80 1.60 3.36
C ARG A 46 17.58 0.37 3.80
N GLN A 47 16.93 -0.77 3.92
CA GLN A 47 17.58 -2.02 4.30
C GLN A 47 18.62 -2.47 3.28
N MET A 48 18.33 -2.36 1.97
CA MET A 48 19.30 -2.64 0.91
C MET A 48 20.50 -1.70 1.01
N SER A 49 20.27 -0.39 1.15
CA SER A 49 21.37 0.58 1.26
C SER A 49 22.25 0.33 2.49
N ASN A 50 21.65 -0.04 3.63
CA ASN A 50 22.41 -0.35 4.85
C ASN A 50 23.18 -1.67 4.71
N ALA A 51 22.60 -2.67 4.05
CA ALA A 51 23.27 -3.94 3.78
C ALA A 51 24.48 -3.75 2.88
N ASP A 52 24.36 -2.97 1.81
CA ASP A 52 25.47 -2.63 0.90
C ASP A 52 26.58 -1.86 1.62
N GLU A 53 26.23 -0.96 2.54
CA GLU A 53 27.23 -0.21 3.32
C GLU A 53 27.95 -1.11 4.31
N SER A 54 27.23 -1.97 5.02
CA SER A 54 27.84 -2.91 5.99
C SER A 54 28.74 -3.94 5.30
N LEU A 55 28.33 -4.43 4.13
CA LEU A 55 29.14 -5.32 3.30
C LEU A 55 30.44 -4.63 2.85
N PHE A 56 30.33 -3.41 2.33
CA PHE A 56 31.50 -2.64 1.91
C PHE A 56 32.47 -2.41 3.06
N LEU A 57 32.00 -2.01 4.23
CA LEU A 57 32.86 -1.81 5.40
C LEU A 57 33.55 -3.12 5.86
N SER A 58 32.83 -4.24 5.84
CA SER A 58 33.41 -5.57 6.11
C SER A 58 34.51 -5.93 5.11
N GLN A 59 34.27 -5.65 3.82
CA GLN A 59 35.29 -5.87 2.78
C GLN A 59 36.52 -4.97 2.98
N CYS A 60 36.31 -3.70 3.37
CA CYS A 60 37.41 -2.78 3.69
C CYS A 60 38.25 -3.29 4.86
N GLN A 61 37.61 -3.78 5.93
CA GLN A 61 38.31 -4.37 7.07
C GLN A 61 39.14 -5.60 6.65
N THR A 62 38.59 -6.45 5.78
CA THR A 62 39.29 -7.62 5.26
C THR A 62 40.55 -7.21 4.43
N VAL A 63 40.38 -6.24 3.54
CA VAL A 63 41.54 -5.70 2.77
C VAL A 63 42.58 -5.11 3.71
N THR A 64 42.17 -4.32 4.70
CA THR A 64 43.09 -3.76 5.68
C THR A 64 43.83 -4.84 6.44
N ALA A 65 43.17 -5.91 6.85
CA ALA A 65 43.82 -7.03 7.54
C ALA A 65 44.86 -7.74 6.66
N TYR A 66 44.59 -7.91 5.36
CA TYR A 66 45.59 -8.49 4.42
C TYR A 66 46.79 -7.58 4.19
N VAL A 67 46.57 -6.27 4.05
CA VAL A 67 47.66 -5.29 3.88
C VAL A 67 48.49 -5.13 5.14
N SER A 68 47.89 -5.25 6.30
CA SER A 68 48.51 -5.07 7.62
C SER A 68 49.17 -6.35 8.17
N SER A 69 49.25 -7.39 7.38
CA SER A 69 49.81 -8.66 7.83
C SER A 69 51.30 -8.51 8.23
N PRO A 70 51.73 -9.06 9.37
CA PRO A 70 53.12 -9.00 9.81
C PRO A 70 54.11 -9.71 8.84
N TYR A 71 53.62 -10.53 7.95
CA TYR A 71 54.40 -11.29 6.95
C TYR A 71 54.59 -10.53 5.61
N GLY A 72 54.12 -9.27 5.55
CA GLY A 72 54.15 -8.45 4.35
C GLY A 72 52.82 -8.48 3.59
N VAL A 73 52.66 -7.57 2.61
CA VAL A 73 51.46 -7.50 1.78
C VAL A 73 51.42 -8.69 0.83
N ASP A 74 50.47 -9.59 1.02
CA ASP A 74 50.19 -10.63 0.03
C ASP A 74 49.43 -10.03 -1.15
N THR A 75 50.22 -9.55 -2.12
CA THR A 75 49.70 -8.88 -3.31
C THR A 75 48.76 -9.75 -4.13
N GLN A 76 48.95 -11.05 -4.14
CA GLN A 76 48.14 -11.98 -4.92
C GLN A 76 46.79 -12.17 -4.29
N THR A 77 46.72 -12.35 -2.97
CA THR A 77 45.46 -12.48 -2.22
C THR A 77 44.65 -11.17 -2.27
N VAL A 78 45.29 -10.02 -2.11
CA VAL A 78 44.63 -8.70 -2.22
C VAL A 78 44.08 -8.50 -3.64
N LEU A 79 44.82 -8.81 -4.69
CA LEU A 79 44.37 -8.67 -6.07
C LEU A 79 43.19 -9.60 -6.37
N GLN A 80 43.25 -10.85 -5.94
CA GLN A 80 42.18 -11.82 -6.11
C GLN A 80 40.90 -11.39 -5.36
N PHE A 81 41.02 -10.96 -4.11
CA PHE A 81 39.90 -10.46 -3.31
C PHE A 81 39.28 -9.19 -3.91
N ALA A 82 40.10 -8.25 -4.33
CA ALA A 82 39.67 -7.03 -5.01
C ALA A 82 38.92 -7.33 -6.31
N GLY A 83 39.43 -8.28 -7.11
CA GLY A 83 38.78 -8.70 -8.35
C GLY A 83 37.41 -9.35 -8.13
N GLN A 84 37.33 -10.27 -7.17
CA GLN A 84 36.05 -10.95 -6.84
C GLN A 84 34.96 -9.99 -6.34
N ASN A 85 35.38 -8.95 -5.64
CA ASN A 85 34.42 -8.00 -5.01
C ASN A 85 34.32 -6.67 -5.78
N GLN A 86 34.90 -6.57 -6.95
CA GLN A 86 34.92 -5.34 -7.78
C GLN A 86 35.45 -4.11 -7.02
N LEU A 87 36.48 -4.32 -6.20
CA LEU A 87 37.12 -3.26 -5.42
C LEU A 87 38.36 -2.75 -6.17
N ALA A 88 38.58 -1.46 -6.11
CA ALA A 88 39.86 -0.86 -6.47
C ALA A 88 40.61 -0.52 -5.17
N VAL A 89 41.74 -1.13 -4.96
CA VAL A 89 42.56 -0.93 -3.76
C VAL A 89 43.84 -0.19 -4.14
N ALA A 90 44.14 0.87 -3.39
CA ALA A 90 45.39 1.60 -3.53
C ALA A 90 46.07 1.73 -2.16
N VAL A 91 47.33 1.43 -2.08
CA VAL A 91 48.15 1.54 -0.89
C VAL A 91 49.26 2.55 -1.16
N VAL A 92 49.30 3.58 -0.34
CA VAL A 92 50.32 4.64 -0.41
C VAL A 92 51.27 4.48 0.76
N ASP A 93 52.48 4.05 0.49
CA ASP A 93 53.54 3.88 1.48
C ASP A 93 54.78 4.74 1.09
N GLY A 94 55.10 5.72 1.99
CA GLY A 94 56.29 6.56 1.83
C GLY A 94 56.42 7.28 0.48
N GLY A 95 55.31 7.54 -0.22
CA GLY A 95 55.27 8.12 -1.57
C GLY A 95 55.22 7.10 -2.71
N THR A 96 55.30 5.80 -2.42
CA THR A 96 55.12 4.73 -3.39
C THR A 96 53.65 4.34 -3.47
N LEU A 97 53.06 4.37 -4.66
CA LEU A 97 51.67 3.98 -4.90
C LEU A 97 51.62 2.55 -5.46
N LEU A 98 51.07 1.64 -4.67
CA LEU A 98 50.73 0.29 -5.09
C LEU A 98 49.24 0.22 -5.40
N THR A 99 48.85 -0.18 -6.59
CA THR A 99 47.46 -0.28 -7.02
C THR A 99 47.10 -1.70 -7.37
N PHE A 100 46.01 -2.19 -6.77
CA PHE A 100 45.39 -3.46 -7.03
C PHE A 100 44.01 -3.21 -7.65
N VAL A 101 43.95 -3.12 -8.97
CA VAL A 101 42.79 -2.74 -9.72
C VAL A 101 42.48 -3.76 -10.78
N PRO A 102 41.42 -4.53 -10.69
CA PRO A 102 40.97 -5.34 -11.80
C PRO A 102 40.30 -4.44 -12.84
N ASP A 103 40.72 -4.56 -14.11
CA ASP A 103 40.03 -4.03 -15.30
C ASP A 103 39.73 -2.51 -15.41
N LEU A 104 40.32 -1.64 -14.61
CA LEU A 104 40.16 -0.20 -14.83
C LEU A 104 41.22 0.34 -15.82
N GLN A 105 40.77 1.17 -16.77
CA GLN A 105 41.69 1.90 -17.65
C GLN A 105 42.58 2.85 -16.81
N LYS A 106 43.87 2.91 -17.13
CA LYS A 106 44.84 3.72 -16.36
C LYS A 106 44.46 5.20 -16.21
N GLU A 107 43.82 5.78 -17.23
CA GLU A 107 43.37 7.18 -17.19
C GLU A 107 42.25 7.40 -16.17
N THR A 108 41.28 6.50 -16.13
CA THR A 108 40.17 6.54 -15.17
C THR A 108 40.66 6.37 -13.74
N LEU A 109 41.63 5.48 -13.55
CA LEU A 109 42.26 5.27 -12.24
C LEU A 109 43.01 6.51 -11.76
N THR A 110 43.77 7.17 -12.63
CA THR A 110 44.51 8.38 -12.27
C THR A 110 43.56 9.53 -11.88
N GLN A 111 42.49 9.72 -12.65
CA GLN A 111 41.46 10.72 -12.34
C GLN A 111 40.74 10.41 -11.03
N LEU A 112 40.42 9.13 -10.81
CA LEU A 112 39.76 8.67 -9.59
C LEU A 112 40.67 8.94 -8.36
N LEU A 113 41.94 8.51 -8.42
CA LEU A 113 42.90 8.72 -7.33
C LEU A 113 43.07 10.21 -7.02
N ALA A 114 43.20 11.05 -8.04
CA ALA A 114 43.33 12.51 -7.85
C ALA A 114 42.07 13.11 -7.15
N SER A 115 40.89 12.69 -7.58
CA SER A 115 39.63 13.17 -7.01
C SER A 115 39.43 12.68 -5.57
N VAL A 116 39.82 11.44 -5.28
CA VAL A 116 39.77 10.84 -3.94
C VAL A 116 40.74 11.52 -3.01
N GLN A 117 42.00 11.71 -3.49
CA GLN A 117 43.03 12.40 -2.71
C GLN A 117 42.63 13.84 -2.36
N ALA A 118 42.09 14.60 -3.31
CA ALA A 118 41.60 15.95 -3.07
C ALA A 118 40.46 15.96 -2.04
N SER A 119 39.51 15.03 -2.13
CA SER A 119 38.40 14.89 -1.20
C SER A 119 38.85 14.47 0.20
N ALA A 120 39.82 13.58 0.30
CA ALA A 120 40.38 13.11 1.57
C ALA A 120 41.20 14.23 2.27
N ILE A 121 41.99 15.00 1.54
CA ILE A 121 42.69 16.16 2.07
C ILE A 121 41.73 17.22 2.58
N GLY A 122 40.69 17.56 1.82
CA GLY A 122 39.65 18.50 2.19
C GLY A 122 38.87 18.12 3.47
N ARG A 123 38.87 16.82 3.82
CA ARG A 123 38.26 16.29 5.04
C ARG A 123 39.24 16.05 6.20
N GLY A 124 40.51 16.34 5.98
CA GLY A 124 41.57 16.14 7.00
C GLY A 124 41.91 14.66 7.23
N LEU A 125 41.48 13.75 6.35
CA LEU A 125 41.69 12.29 6.48
C LEU A 125 43.07 11.84 5.99
N TYR A 126 43.82 12.68 5.30
CA TYR A 126 45.10 12.37 4.70
C TYR A 126 46.27 12.88 5.57
N SER A 127 46.14 12.76 6.89
CA SER A 127 47.15 13.16 7.83
C SER A 127 47.91 11.96 8.41
N SER A 128 49.06 12.21 9.01
CA SER A 128 49.93 11.22 9.67
C SER A 128 49.31 10.50 10.88
N ALA A 129 48.05 10.73 11.19
CA ALA A 129 47.36 10.09 12.28
C ALA A 129 46.56 8.86 11.77
N ALA A 130 46.42 7.84 12.60
CA ALA A 130 45.62 6.67 12.33
C ALA A 130 44.12 7.04 12.28
N GLN A 131 43.70 7.66 11.20
CA GLN A 131 42.30 8.05 10.97
C GLN A 131 41.69 7.14 9.88
N SER A 132 40.45 6.78 10.08
CA SER A 132 39.64 6.09 9.08
C SER A 132 38.40 6.89 8.75
N GLY A 133 37.98 6.87 7.50
CA GLY A 133 36.77 7.53 7.07
C GLY A 133 36.22 6.97 5.77
N ASN A 134 34.90 6.96 5.70
CA ASN A 134 34.17 6.65 4.48
C ASN A 134 33.62 7.94 3.86
N PHE A 135 33.68 8.04 2.54
CA PHE A 135 33.15 9.18 1.80
C PHE A 135 32.83 8.77 0.36
N MET A 136 32.01 9.59 -0.28
CA MET A 136 31.67 9.40 -1.68
C MET A 136 32.39 10.44 -2.55
N VAL A 137 32.84 9.98 -3.73
CA VAL A 137 33.50 10.80 -4.75
C VAL A 137 32.81 10.53 -6.08
N GLN A 138 32.61 11.59 -6.84
CA GLN A 138 32.16 11.47 -8.23
C GLN A 138 33.39 11.60 -9.15
N SER A 139 33.67 10.58 -9.94
CA SER A 139 34.74 10.56 -10.90
C SER A 139 34.29 9.86 -12.17
N ALA A 140 34.70 10.39 -13.34
CA ALA A 140 34.38 9.84 -14.68
C ALA A 140 32.84 9.56 -14.87
N GLY A 141 31.96 10.40 -14.31
CA GLY A 141 30.51 10.24 -14.44
C GLY A 141 29.90 9.15 -13.55
N GLN A 142 30.70 8.48 -12.72
CA GLN A 142 30.26 7.46 -11.77
C GLN A 142 30.47 7.92 -10.33
N ASN A 143 29.61 7.45 -9.44
CA ASN A 143 29.79 7.66 -8.00
C ASN A 143 30.60 6.49 -7.43
N TRP A 144 31.62 6.84 -6.67
CA TRP A 144 32.50 5.88 -6.01
C TRP A 144 32.36 6.03 -4.50
N ARG A 145 32.20 4.89 -3.83
CA ARG A 145 32.31 4.82 -2.37
C ARG A 145 33.76 4.54 -2.02
N CYS A 146 34.33 5.39 -1.19
CA CYS A 146 35.74 5.34 -0.84
C CYS A 146 35.87 5.17 0.67
N PHE A 147 36.79 4.31 1.07
CA PHE A 147 37.20 4.13 2.45
C PHE A 147 38.71 4.36 2.52
N LEU A 148 39.12 5.25 3.38
CA LEU A 148 40.52 5.54 3.65
C LEU A 148 40.84 5.12 5.08
N GLN A 149 41.95 4.41 5.26
CA GLN A 149 42.48 4.08 6.58
C GLN A 149 43.99 4.32 6.61
N GLY A 150 44.39 5.21 7.51
CA GLY A 150 45.81 5.40 7.84
C GLY A 150 46.26 4.36 8.85
N GLN A 151 47.38 3.69 8.60
CA GLN A 151 47.94 2.69 9.50
C GLN A 151 49.42 2.93 9.71
N ALA A 152 49.87 2.82 10.96
CA ALA A 152 51.30 2.84 11.29
C ALA A 152 51.92 1.50 10.97
N MET A 153 52.92 1.46 10.09
CA MET A 153 53.72 0.26 9.83
C MET A 153 54.95 0.18 10.76
N SER A 154 55.44 1.32 11.20
CA SER A 154 56.59 1.47 12.13
C SER A 154 56.41 2.75 12.95
N THR A 155 57.28 2.99 13.90
CA THR A 155 57.28 4.23 14.71
C THR A 155 57.39 5.51 13.87
N THR A 156 57.88 5.44 12.65
CA THR A 156 58.08 6.60 11.76
C THR A 156 57.41 6.45 10.37
N GLN A 157 56.83 5.31 10.06
CA GLN A 157 56.31 5.00 8.71
C GLN A 157 54.79 4.75 8.77
N TRP A 158 54.03 5.50 7.96
CA TRP A 158 52.58 5.41 7.84
C TRP A 158 52.24 4.97 6.43
N CYS A 159 51.28 4.06 6.32
CA CYS A 159 50.70 3.68 5.05
C CYS A 159 49.21 4.09 5.04
N ASN A 160 48.78 4.60 3.91
CA ASN A 160 47.36 4.90 3.69
C ASN A 160 46.77 3.82 2.76
N ILE A 161 45.79 3.11 3.28
CA ILE A 161 45.03 2.11 2.56
C ILE A 161 43.76 2.76 2.05
N LEU A 162 43.56 2.79 0.76
CA LEU A 162 42.41 3.34 0.08
C LEU A 162 41.64 2.21 -0.63
N VAL A 163 40.40 1.99 -0.24
CA VAL A 163 39.52 1.03 -0.89
C VAL A 163 38.38 1.79 -1.55
N MET A 164 38.19 1.52 -2.83
CA MET A 164 37.20 2.21 -3.65
C MET A 164 36.26 1.20 -4.30
N GLN A 165 34.99 1.46 -4.34
CA GLN A 165 33.97 0.62 -4.98
C GLN A 165 33.05 1.49 -5.84
N PRO A 166 32.81 1.13 -7.11
CA PRO A 166 31.84 1.83 -7.92
C PRO A 166 30.44 1.57 -7.37
N VAL A 167 29.66 2.63 -7.17
CA VAL A 167 28.25 2.51 -6.78
C VAL A 167 27.47 2.16 -8.04
N THR A 168 27.39 0.88 -8.35
CA THR A 168 26.53 0.39 -9.43
C THR A 168 25.12 0.32 -8.90
N VAL A 169 24.24 1.17 -9.43
CA VAL A 169 22.82 1.02 -9.18
C VAL A 169 22.37 -0.25 -9.92
N HIS A 170 22.16 -1.33 -9.21
CA HIS A 170 21.60 -2.56 -9.77
C HIS A 170 20.14 -2.32 -10.16
N SER A 171 19.96 -1.57 -11.25
CA SER A 171 18.64 -1.19 -11.76
C SER A 171 17.72 -2.40 -11.98
N ALA A 172 18.29 -3.53 -12.37
CA ALA A 172 17.55 -4.77 -12.57
C ALA A 172 17.01 -5.37 -11.26
N GLU A 173 17.78 -5.33 -10.17
CA GLU A 173 17.34 -5.84 -8.87
C GLU A 173 16.27 -4.93 -8.25
N VAL A 174 16.48 -3.61 -8.35
CA VAL A 174 15.48 -2.62 -7.91
C VAL A 174 14.17 -2.77 -8.69
N LEU A 175 14.27 -2.98 -10.02
CA LEU A 175 13.11 -3.19 -10.87
C LEU A 175 12.39 -4.51 -10.55
N ARG A 176 13.13 -5.58 -10.30
CA ARG A 176 12.55 -6.87 -9.87
C ARG A 176 11.86 -6.76 -8.53
N LEU A 177 12.47 -6.09 -7.58
CA LEU A 177 11.87 -5.84 -6.27
C LEU A 177 10.57 -5.02 -6.42
N LEU A 178 10.61 -3.94 -7.20
CA LEU A 178 9.44 -3.12 -7.50
C LEU A 178 8.32 -3.94 -8.13
N ALA A 179 8.63 -4.82 -9.07
CA ALA A 179 7.66 -5.69 -9.74
C ALA A 179 6.99 -6.65 -8.75
N VAL A 180 7.75 -7.26 -7.84
CA VAL A 180 7.20 -8.16 -6.81
C VAL A 180 6.26 -7.42 -5.86
N TYR A 181 6.67 -6.25 -5.37
CA TYR A 181 5.83 -5.44 -4.48
C TYR A 181 4.57 -4.93 -5.21
N ALA A 182 4.69 -4.49 -6.46
CA ALA A 182 3.55 -4.05 -7.27
C ALA A 182 2.57 -5.20 -7.53
N ALA A 183 3.05 -6.40 -7.84
CA ALA A 183 2.21 -7.58 -8.01
C ALA A 183 1.46 -7.94 -6.72
N ALA A 184 2.15 -7.94 -5.58
CA ALA A 184 1.52 -8.19 -4.27
C ALA A 184 0.45 -7.14 -3.93
N PHE A 185 0.72 -5.86 -4.22
CA PHE A 185 -0.25 -4.77 -4.07
C PHE A 185 -1.49 -4.99 -4.93
N MET A 186 -1.31 -5.29 -6.21
CA MET A 186 -2.42 -5.50 -7.15
C MET A 186 -3.30 -6.70 -6.75
N LEU A 187 -2.68 -7.82 -6.33
CA LEU A 187 -3.40 -8.99 -5.85
C LEU A 187 -4.17 -8.70 -4.56
N GLY A 188 -3.54 -8.04 -3.59
CA GLY A 188 -4.19 -7.65 -2.33
C GLY A 188 -5.36 -6.71 -2.56
N TRP A 189 -5.20 -5.70 -3.42
CA TRP A 189 -6.26 -4.75 -3.75
C TRP A 189 -7.42 -5.42 -4.49
N ALA A 190 -7.14 -6.30 -5.46
CA ALA A 190 -8.17 -7.07 -6.16
C ALA A 190 -8.97 -7.97 -5.19
N ALA A 191 -8.31 -8.64 -4.25
CA ALA A 191 -8.95 -9.45 -3.21
C ALA A 191 -9.87 -8.60 -2.32
N LEU A 192 -9.45 -7.41 -1.92
CA LEU A 192 -10.26 -6.50 -1.10
C LEU A 192 -11.49 -5.96 -1.87
N ILE A 193 -11.34 -5.65 -3.15
CA ILE A 193 -12.47 -5.25 -4.00
C ILE A 193 -13.49 -6.40 -4.09
N LEU A 194 -13.03 -7.63 -4.31
CA LEU A 194 -13.90 -8.80 -4.37
C LEU A 194 -14.64 -9.00 -3.03
N MET A 195 -13.91 -8.95 -1.92
CA MET A 195 -14.51 -9.07 -0.59
C MET A 195 -15.53 -7.97 -0.31
N SER A 196 -15.21 -6.72 -0.65
CA SER A 196 -16.13 -5.58 -0.52
C SER A 196 -17.39 -5.76 -1.37
N ALA A 197 -17.27 -6.28 -2.58
CA ALA A 197 -18.41 -6.56 -3.45
C ALA A 197 -19.31 -7.67 -2.88
N ILE A 198 -18.73 -8.71 -2.29
CA ILE A 198 -19.47 -9.78 -1.62
C ILE A 198 -20.21 -9.22 -0.39
N LEU A 199 -19.52 -8.48 0.47
CA LEU A 199 -20.09 -7.87 1.67
C LEU A 199 -21.25 -6.93 1.34
N ALA A 200 -21.07 -6.08 0.32
CA ALA A 200 -22.12 -5.16 -0.15
C ALA A 200 -23.37 -5.91 -0.64
N ARG A 201 -23.22 -7.09 -1.25
CA ARG A 201 -24.37 -7.93 -1.63
C ARG A 201 -25.10 -8.47 -0.42
N PHE A 202 -24.38 -8.95 0.59
CA PHE A 202 -25.00 -9.49 1.81
C PHE A 202 -25.68 -8.39 2.64
N ALA A 203 -25.06 -7.22 2.76
CA ALA A 203 -25.61 -6.11 3.55
C ALA A 203 -26.86 -5.45 2.93
N VAL A 204 -26.92 -5.37 1.60
CA VAL A 204 -28.05 -4.68 0.92
C VAL A 204 -29.27 -5.59 0.71
N ARG A 205 -29.08 -6.91 0.56
CA ARG A 205 -30.19 -7.85 0.34
C ARG A 205 -31.29 -7.80 1.39
N PRO A 206 -31.01 -7.87 2.71
CA PRO A 206 -32.06 -7.83 3.73
C PRO A 206 -32.84 -6.51 3.72
N ILE A 207 -32.18 -5.39 3.42
CA ILE A 207 -32.82 -4.08 3.33
C ILE A 207 -33.81 -4.04 2.13
N GLU A 208 -33.42 -4.59 0.99
CA GLU A 208 -34.30 -4.71 -0.20
C GLU A 208 -35.53 -5.57 0.10
N GLN A 209 -35.35 -6.68 0.82
CA GLN A 209 -36.43 -7.57 1.20
C GLN A 209 -37.39 -6.89 2.17
N ALA A 210 -36.88 -6.28 3.24
CA ALA A 210 -37.70 -5.58 4.22
C ALA A 210 -38.50 -4.43 3.59
N GLN A 211 -37.91 -3.65 2.70
CA GLN A 211 -38.65 -2.58 2.01
C GLN A 211 -39.73 -3.13 1.06
N THR A 212 -39.44 -4.24 0.37
CA THR A 212 -40.42 -4.86 -0.52
C THR A 212 -41.62 -5.40 0.27
N GLU A 213 -41.35 -6.03 1.40
CA GLU A 213 -42.40 -6.53 2.30
C GLU A 213 -43.19 -5.39 2.87
N GLN A 214 -42.57 -4.31 3.31
CA GLN A 214 -43.25 -3.10 3.81
C GLN A 214 -44.18 -2.49 2.75
N ILE A 215 -43.75 -2.42 1.50
CA ILE A 215 -44.56 -1.88 0.41
C ILE A 215 -45.75 -2.82 0.11
N ARG A 216 -45.52 -4.13 0.09
CA ARG A 216 -46.61 -5.12 -0.10
C ARG A 216 -47.64 -5.01 1.04
N PHE A 217 -47.14 -4.94 2.25
CA PHE A 217 -47.97 -4.74 3.43
C PHE A 217 -48.86 -3.48 3.33
N LEU A 218 -48.25 -2.33 3.00
CA LEU A 218 -48.99 -1.07 2.80
C LEU A 218 -50.02 -1.14 1.68
N ALA A 219 -49.70 -1.83 0.58
CA ALA A 219 -50.61 -2.02 -0.54
C ALA A 219 -51.78 -2.92 -0.18
N SER A 220 -51.52 -4.02 0.53
CA SER A 220 -52.56 -4.94 1.00
C SER A 220 -53.49 -4.24 2.03
N ALA A 221 -52.89 -3.57 3.00
CA ALA A 221 -53.59 -2.76 4.00
C ALA A 221 -54.52 -1.70 3.37
N SER A 222 -54.01 -0.98 2.38
CA SER A 222 -54.77 0.02 1.67
C SER A 222 -55.96 -0.58 0.91
N HIS A 223 -55.82 -1.77 0.38
CA HIS A 223 -56.86 -2.47 -0.36
C HIS A 223 -57.95 -2.98 0.59
N GLU A 224 -57.54 -3.58 1.70
CA GLU A 224 -58.45 -4.11 2.72
C GLU A 224 -59.20 -3.00 3.50
N LEU A 225 -58.61 -1.82 3.66
CA LEU A 225 -59.29 -0.66 4.25
C LEU A 225 -60.26 0.03 3.28
N LYS A 226 -59.99 -0.01 1.97
CA LYS A 226 -60.84 0.67 0.96
C LYS A 226 -62.22 0.03 0.86
N THR A 227 -62.31 -1.29 1.00
CA THR A 227 -63.60 -2.02 0.91
C THR A 227 -64.57 -1.66 2.01
N PRO A 228 -64.22 -1.75 3.31
CA PRO A 228 -65.13 -1.35 4.39
C PRO A 228 -65.46 0.14 4.37
N LEU A 229 -64.50 0.98 3.95
CA LEU A 229 -64.75 2.40 3.79
C LEU A 229 -65.81 2.71 2.71
N ALA A 230 -65.77 1.98 1.58
CA ALA A 230 -66.76 2.11 0.53
C ALA A 230 -68.17 1.71 1.05
N VAL A 231 -68.27 0.62 1.83
CA VAL A 231 -69.53 0.17 2.42
C VAL A 231 -70.06 1.20 3.41
N ILE A 232 -69.19 1.78 4.26
CA ILE A 232 -69.56 2.83 5.19
C ILE A 232 -70.09 4.06 4.42
N SER A 233 -69.37 4.49 3.37
CA SER A 233 -69.77 5.61 2.54
C SER A 233 -71.17 5.41 1.91
N THR A 234 -71.35 4.26 1.30
CA THR A 234 -72.62 3.90 0.66
C THR A 234 -73.78 3.81 1.68
N SER A 235 -73.52 3.22 2.84
CA SER A 235 -74.55 3.14 3.92
C SER A 235 -74.86 4.53 4.49
N ALA A 236 -73.84 5.41 4.59
CA ALA A 236 -74.09 6.81 5.04
C ALA A 236 -74.90 7.61 4.00
N ASP A 237 -74.69 7.35 2.70
CA ASP A 237 -75.46 8.01 1.64
C ASP A 237 -76.95 7.53 1.64
N LEU A 238 -77.19 6.28 1.92
CA LEU A 238 -78.52 5.72 2.08
C LEU A 238 -79.29 6.37 3.30
N LEU A 239 -78.57 6.63 4.40
CA LEU A 239 -79.10 7.35 5.54
C LEU A 239 -79.59 8.79 5.22
N LYS A 240 -78.87 9.45 4.29
CA LYS A 240 -79.23 10.82 3.82
C LYS A 240 -80.49 10.83 2.96
N GLN A 241 -80.80 9.71 2.27
CA GLN A 241 -81.97 9.63 1.35
C GLN A 241 -83.29 9.38 2.04
N LYS A 242 -83.41 9.52 3.38
CA LYS A 242 -84.72 9.40 4.16
C LYS A 242 -85.40 8.08 3.88
N SER A 243 -84.76 6.95 3.89
CA SER A 243 -85.46 5.66 3.93
C SER A 243 -86.14 5.39 5.30
N GLN A 244 -87.28 4.81 5.30
CA GLN A 244 -88.05 4.53 6.52
C GLN A 244 -87.40 3.54 7.48
N ASP A 245 -86.43 2.74 6.98
CA ASP A 245 -85.70 1.80 7.80
C ASP A 245 -84.23 2.24 7.91
N LEU A 246 -83.89 2.88 9.03
CA LEU A 246 -82.55 3.37 9.37
C LEU A 246 -81.68 2.33 10.09
N ALA A 247 -82.27 1.21 10.53
CA ALA A 247 -81.60 0.23 11.39
C ALA A 247 -80.50 -0.56 10.61
N GLU A 248 -80.80 -0.96 9.39
CA GLU A 248 -79.94 -1.77 8.58
C GLU A 248 -78.62 -1.02 8.12
N PRO A 249 -78.69 0.20 7.57
CA PRO A 249 -77.56 0.99 7.29
C PRO A 249 -76.68 1.32 8.51
N CYS A 250 -77.27 1.63 9.64
CA CYS A 250 -76.54 1.86 10.88
C CYS A 250 -75.77 0.64 11.36
N HIS A 251 -76.39 -0.54 11.28
CA HIS A 251 -75.76 -1.80 11.67
C HIS A 251 -74.59 -2.13 10.78
N LEU A 252 -74.69 -1.94 9.45
CA LEU A 252 -73.66 -2.13 8.54
C LEU A 252 -72.47 -1.20 8.79
N ILE A 253 -72.68 0.08 9.07
CA ILE A 253 -71.58 1.03 9.41
C ILE A 253 -70.88 0.55 10.67
N GLN A 254 -71.64 0.18 11.72
CA GLN A 254 -71.02 -0.32 12.97
C GLN A 254 -70.17 -1.59 12.74
N GLN A 255 -70.72 -2.53 11.98
CA GLN A 255 -70.01 -3.77 11.65
C GLN A 255 -68.68 -3.50 10.90
N GLN A 256 -68.73 -2.66 9.89
CA GLN A 256 -67.53 -2.32 9.11
C GLN A 256 -66.52 -1.52 9.94
N THR A 257 -66.96 -0.61 10.80
CA THR A 257 -66.06 0.12 11.71
C THR A 257 -65.35 -0.82 12.68
N ARG A 258 -66.08 -1.82 13.26
CA ARG A 258 -65.43 -2.85 14.10
C ARG A 258 -64.45 -3.73 13.34
N GLN A 259 -64.74 -4.04 12.10
CA GLN A 259 -63.84 -4.82 11.24
C GLN A 259 -62.58 -4.04 10.91
N MET A 260 -62.69 -2.75 10.59
CA MET A 260 -61.55 -1.86 10.41
C MET A 260 -60.68 -1.73 11.67
N GLY A 261 -61.31 -1.61 12.84
CA GLY A 261 -60.59 -1.59 14.12
C GLY A 261 -59.71 -2.84 14.30
N ARG A 262 -60.27 -4.04 14.08
CA ARG A 262 -59.49 -5.29 14.16
C ARG A 262 -58.33 -5.34 13.17
N LEU A 263 -58.55 -4.91 11.91
CA LEU A 263 -57.50 -4.85 10.92
C LEU A 263 -56.36 -3.92 11.31
N ILE A 264 -56.68 -2.77 11.93
CA ILE A 264 -55.67 -1.83 12.43
C ILE A 264 -54.92 -2.45 13.63
N ASP A 265 -55.58 -3.11 14.54
CA ASP A 265 -54.95 -3.79 15.67
C ASP A 265 -54.01 -4.91 15.21
N ASP A 266 -54.44 -5.72 14.24
CA ASP A 266 -53.59 -6.78 13.61
C ASP A 266 -52.36 -6.19 12.93
N MET A 267 -52.50 -5.03 12.27
CA MET A 267 -51.39 -4.32 11.67
C MET A 267 -50.39 -3.77 12.68
N LEU A 268 -50.89 -3.26 13.82
CA LEU A 268 -50.01 -2.76 14.89
C LEU A 268 -49.22 -3.87 15.57
N VAL A 269 -49.78 -5.06 15.73
CA VAL A 269 -49.06 -6.24 16.25
C VAL A 269 -47.93 -6.65 15.31
N LEU A 270 -48.18 -6.65 14.01
CA LEU A 270 -47.15 -6.99 13.00
C LEU A 270 -46.02 -5.94 12.86
N THR A 271 -46.30 -4.69 13.24
CA THR A 271 -45.27 -3.63 13.19
C THR A 271 -44.44 -3.57 14.48
N ASN A 272 -44.89 -4.17 15.57
CA ASN A 272 -44.20 -4.18 16.87
C ASN A 272 -43.46 -5.51 17.17
N SER A 273 -43.54 -6.49 16.28
CA SER A 273 -42.77 -7.74 16.35
C SER A 273 -41.52 -7.67 15.47
#